data_08e588cadbbc33bb0c0045386db4bbe2
#
_entry.id   08e588cadbbc33bb0c0045386db4bbe2
#
_cell.length_a   1.000
_cell.length_b   1.000
_cell.length_c   1.000
_cell.angle_alpha   90.00
_cell.angle_beta   90.00
_cell.angle_gamma   90.00
#
_symmetry.space_group_name_H-M   'P 1'
#
loop_
_entity.id
_entity.type
_entity.pdbx_description
1 polymer ?
#
loop_
_entity_poly.entity_id
_entity_poly.type
_entity_poly.pdbx_seq_one_letter_code
_entity_poly.pdbx_strand_id
1 'polypeptide(L)'
;MREALSGLDIAALVRELAEAIKGSRLSNIYQLSKDKFLFKLRSPGTTYKLLVDLGRYACLTKRDVEVPGRPPPFCMGLRKDLRGGLVADVRQHDLDRVLELLVSTRSGEARLILELFAGGNLILVGPGGQIRRVLRPRAMRDRDLLVGQPYRYPPGPRVDLARLRPPDLEPLRELGDLEVVRGLSRLTGLGSPYVEEVLLRAEVEKGKPCASLTDEDLSRISRSVRDLVRAVVEGPLEPMVVVGDGGRWLDVVPIRLLKYEGLSSIRFRSLSEAIDAYFSRLAAGEAISLELKAIRERIEKLKRRIEKQEGALRRFKEESSYFSSVGDTIFTYLSHLNFLLEALRELRDELGSWEAVRTRLDELRSRGPPFSWLTDIRPSGPTACLKVNNIALELNLRQTAQEVASSYYEKAKKARRKAEGAAKALEESKRELISLLSRLKELESKAPEPLGIISGGELPVQAPAKPRRAWYESFRWFLSSDGLLVVAGKDAA
;
A
#
# COMPACT_ATOMS: atom_id res chain seq x y z
N MET A 1 7.26 16.14 5.19
CA MET A 1 6.96 15.31 6.38
C MET A 1 8.18 14.43 6.66
N ARG A 2 8.47 14.27 7.93
CA ARG A 2 9.62 13.48 8.38
C ARG A 2 9.29 11.97 8.35
N GLU A 3 10.16 11.16 7.78
CA GLU A 3 9.94 9.72 7.65
C GLU A 3 10.64 8.88 8.73
N ALA A 4 11.71 9.43 9.33
CA ALA A 4 12.51 8.75 10.35
C ALA A 4 13.16 9.74 11.31
N LEU A 5 13.47 9.30 12.53
CA LEU A 5 14.27 10.04 13.50
C LEU A 5 15.73 10.15 13.04
N SER A 6 16.38 11.25 13.40
CA SER A 6 17.83 11.45 13.24
C SER A 6 18.60 11.04 14.49
N GLY A 7 19.92 11.08 14.41
CA GLY A 7 20.78 10.80 15.56
C GLY A 7 20.52 11.70 16.76
N LEU A 8 20.31 13.00 16.55
CA LEU A 8 19.98 13.94 17.64
C LEU A 8 18.62 13.67 18.30
N ASP A 9 17.61 13.25 17.54
CA ASP A 9 16.33 12.86 18.14
C ASP A 9 16.49 11.61 19.01
N ILE A 10 17.31 10.66 18.56
CA ILE A 10 17.62 9.45 19.32
C ILE A 10 18.41 9.80 20.58
N ALA A 11 19.32 10.78 20.53
CA ALA A 11 20.03 11.25 21.73
C ALA A 11 19.06 11.79 22.79
N ALA A 12 18.11 12.62 22.39
CA ALA A 12 17.05 13.10 23.29
C ALA A 12 16.18 11.95 23.81
N LEU A 13 15.81 11.02 22.92
CA LEU A 13 14.97 9.86 23.27
C LEU A 13 15.68 8.92 24.26
N VAL A 14 16.98 8.68 24.08
CA VAL A 14 17.78 7.83 24.98
C VAL A 14 17.79 8.36 26.41
N ARG A 15 17.87 9.68 26.61
CA ARG A 15 17.76 10.31 27.93
C ARG A 15 16.42 9.96 28.60
N GLU A 16 15.32 10.15 27.88
CA GLU A 16 13.98 9.82 28.38
C GLU A 16 13.82 8.33 28.65
N LEU A 17 14.29 7.47 27.74
CA LEU A 17 14.23 6.02 27.92
C LEU A 17 15.08 5.55 29.11
N ALA A 18 16.28 6.10 29.28
CA ALA A 18 17.15 5.75 30.41
C ALA A 18 16.46 6.06 31.76
N GLU A 19 15.82 7.21 31.89
CA GLU A 19 15.05 7.58 33.07
C GLU A 19 13.83 6.66 33.30
N ALA A 20 13.12 6.30 32.22
CA ALA A 20 11.86 5.57 32.33
C ALA A 20 12.05 4.06 32.54
N ILE A 21 12.96 3.42 31.77
CA ILE A 21 13.01 1.96 31.69
C ILE A 21 14.27 1.32 32.28
N LYS A 22 15.27 2.07 32.71
CA LYS A 22 16.41 1.51 33.46
C LYS A 22 15.92 0.87 34.76
N GLY A 23 16.38 -0.35 35.04
CA GLY A 23 15.90 -1.14 36.17
C GLY A 23 14.60 -1.92 35.92
N SER A 24 13.97 -1.76 34.76
CA SER A 24 12.77 -2.53 34.39
C SER A 24 13.13 -3.96 33.94
N ARG A 25 12.22 -4.93 34.18
CA ARG A 25 12.36 -6.29 33.68
C ARG A 25 11.66 -6.48 32.35
N LEU A 26 12.35 -7.07 31.39
CA LEU A 26 11.76 -7.42 30.10
C LEU A 26 10.78 -8.60 30.26
N SER A 27 9.49 -8.28 30.31
CA SER A 27 8.43 -9.27 30.57
C SER A 27 8.04 -10.06 29.32
N ASN A 28 7.99 -9.39 28.14
CA ASN A 28 7.69 -10.06 26.86
C ASN A 28 8.17 -9.24 25.67
N ILE A 29 8.30 -9.91 24.51
CA ILE A 29 8.66 -9.31 23.22
C ILE A 29 7.64 -9.76 22.20
N TYR A 30 7.16 -8.85 21.37
CA TYR A 30 6.26 -9.14 20.26
C TYR A 30 6.82 -8.58 18.97
N GLN A 31 6.80 -9.36 17.91
CA GLN A 31 7.05 -8.90 16.56
C GLN A 31 5.70 -8.66 15.89
N LEU A 32 5.35 -7.39 15.68
CA LEU A 32 4.06 -6.96 15.15
C LEU A 32 3.99 -7.08 13.63
N SER A 33 5.12 -6.83 12.98
CA SER A 33 5.31 -7.00 11.54
C SER A 33 6.76 -7.36 11.25
N LYS A 34 7.15 -7.39 9.97
CA LYS A 34 8.54 -7.63 9.55
C LYS A 34 9.54 -6.67 10.24
N ASP A 35 9.14 -5.43 10.49
CA ASP A 35 10.00 -4.34 10.94
C ASP A 35 9.57 -3.74 12.28
N LYS A 36 8.40 -4.12 12.82
CA LYS A 36 7.85 -3.56 14.05
C LYS A 36 7.92 -4.53 15.20
N PHE A 37 8.45 -4.04 16.33
CA PHE A 37 8.59 -4.79 17.58
C PHE A 37 7.98 -4.03 18.75
N LEU A 38 7.42 -4.76 19.71
CA LEU A 38 6.92 -4.24 20.97
C LEU A 38 7.58 -4.99 22.12
N PHE A 39 8.33 -4.25 22.96
CA PHE A 39 8.94 -4.78 24.16
C PHE A 39 8.12 -4.35 25.38
N LYS A 40 7.61 -5.32 26.15
CA LYS A 40 6.94 -5.05 27.43
C LYS A 40 7.96 -5.10 28.56
N LEU A 41 8.07 -3.99 29.28
CA LEU A 41 9.02 -3.76 30.36
C LEU A 41 8.25 -3.49 31.65
N ARG A 42 8.50 -4.26 32.69
CA ARG A 42 7.78 -4.14 33.97
C ARG A 42 8.69 -3.48 35.00
N SER A 43 8.23 -2.39 35.57
CA SER A 43 8.78 -1.74 36.77
C SER A 43 7.78 -1.85 37.94
N PRO A 44 8.19 -1.62 39.19
CA PRO A 44 7.24 -1.53 40.31
C PRO A 44 6.12 -0.51 40.00
N GLY A 45 4.87 -0.94 40.07
CA GLY A 45 3.69 -0.11 39.85
C GLY A 45 3.35 0.25 38.40
N THR A 46 4.23 -0.04 37.39
CA THR A 46 3.96 0.34 36.01
C THR A 46 4.49 -0.67 34.99
N THR A 47 3.93 -0.62 33.79
CA THR A 47 4.40 -1.41 32.65
C THR A 47 4.62 -0.48 31.46
N TYR A 48 5.85 -0.39 31.00
CA TYR A 48 6.20 0.35 29.80
C TYR A 48 6.10 -0.54 28.57
N LYS A 49 5.69 0.05 27.46
CA LYS A 49 5.65 -0.57 26.13
C LYS A 49 6.59 0.20 25.21
N LEU A 50 7.78 -0.33 24.93
CA LEU A 50 8.71 0.23 23.96
C LEU A 50 8.33 -0.29 22.58
N LEU A 51 7.80 0.58 21.72
CA LEU A 51 7.48 0.32 20.33
C LEU A 51 8.67 0.72 19.46
N VAL A 52 9.07 -0.16 18.56
CA VAL A 52 10.20 0.06 17.64
C VAL A 52 9.72 -0.22 16.23
N ASP A 53 9.87 0.73 15.33
CA ASP A 53 9.74 0.58 13.89
C ASP A 53 11.13 0.73 13.27
N LEU A 54 11.76 -0.41 12.95
CA LEU A 54 13.14 -0.46 12.45
C LEU A 54 13.30 0.40 11.20
N GLY A 55 14.35 1.22 11.20
CA GLY A 55 14.63 2.17 10.13
C GLY A 55 13.87 3.50 10.25
N ARG A 56 12.92 3.63 11.17
CA ARG A 56 12.10 4.84 11.32
C ARG A 56 12.19 5.47 12.72
N TYR A 57 11.75 4.78 13.77
CA TYR A 57 11.66 5.35 15.13
C TYR A 57 11.59 4.29 16.22
N ALA A 58 11.80 4.74 17.45
CA ALA A 58 11.45 4.05 18.67
C ALA A 58 10.76 5.03 19.62
N CYS A 59 9.84 4.55 20.47
CA CYS A 59 9.18 5.37 21.51
C CYS A 59 8.49 4.51 22.57
N LEU A 60 8.23 5.08 23.72
CA LEU A 60 7.27 4.50 24.66
C LEU A 60 5.85 4.82 24.19
N THR A 61 4.98 3.79 24.16
CA THR A 61 3.58 3.97 23.76
C THR A 61 2.63 3.56 24.89
N LYS A 62 1.58 4.36 25.06
CA LYS A 62 0.45 4.03 25.93
C LYS A 62 -0.69 3.32 25.19
N ARG A 63 -0.61 3.29 23.86
CA ARG A 63 -1.67 2.73 23.02
C ARG A 63 -1.75 1.22 23.18
N ASP A 64 -2.95 0.68 22.99
CA ASP A 64 -3.13 -0.74 22.83
C ASP A 64 -2.76 -1.15 21.41
N VAL A 65 -1.74 -1.99 21.32
CA VAL A 65 -1.20 -2.52 20.08
C VAL A 65 -1.65 -3.97 19.94
N GLU A 66 -2.31 -4.28 18.84
CA GLU A 66 -2.71 -5.65 18.52
C GLU A 66 -1.46 -6.51 18.30
N VAL A 67 -1.39 -7.62 19.03
CA VAL A 67 -0.25 -8.53 18.99
C VAL A 67 -0.62 -9.81 18.24
N PRO A 68 0.26 -10.31 17.33
CA PRO A 68 0.01 -11.55 16.59
C PRO A 68 -0.09 -12.75 17.55
N GLY A 69 -1.01 -13.65 17.28
CA GLY A 69 -1.20 -14.87 18.09
C GLY A 69 -0.01 -15.84 18.00
N ARG A 70 0.67 -15.92 16.85
CA ARG A 70 1.84 -16.79 16.62
C ARG A 70 3.09 -15.93 16.36
N PRO A 71 4.05 -15.90 17.30
CA PRO A 71 5.30 -15.15 17.11
C PRO A 71 6.22 -15.86 16.12
N PRO A 72 6.93 -15.11 15.24
CA PRO A 72 7.94 -15.67 14.34
C PRO A 72 9.14 -16.27 15.10
N PRO A 73 9.92 -17.17 14.46
CA PRO A 73 11.07 -17.85 15.09
C PRO A 73 12.10 -16.89 15.69
N PHE A 74 12.39 -15.78 15.02
CA PHE A 74 13.31 -14.76 15.53
C PHE A 74 12.82 -14.16 16.85
N CYS A 75 11.54 -13.80 16.92
CA CYS A 75 10.92 -13.27 18.14
C CYS A 75 10.94 -14.30 19.29
N MET A 76 10.67 -15.57 18.98
CA MET A 76 10.75 -16.66 19.96
C MET A 76 12.20 -16.82 20.51
N GLY A 77 13.18 -16.71 19.62
CA GLY A 77 14.58 -16.71 20.00
C GLY A 77 14.94 -15.57 20.94
N LEU A 78 14.52 -14.33 20.62
CA LEU A 78 14.72 -13.18 21.51
C LEU A 78 14.07 -13.39 22.89
N ARG A 79 12.82 -13.93 22.91
CA ARG A 79 12.16 -14.26 24.19
C ARG A 79 12.95 -15.26 25.02
N LYS A 80 13.50 -16.29 24.38
CA LYS A 80 14.30 -17.32 25.06
C LYS A 80 15.53 -16.71 25.74
N ASP A 81 16.19 -15.77 25.07
CA ASP A 81 17.46 -15.19 25.55
C ASP A 81 17.26 -14.01 26.51
N LEU A 82 16.20 -13.21 26.36
CA LEU A 82 16.07 -11.93 27.06
C LEU A 82 14.90 -11.85 28.06
N ARG A 83 13.90 -12.75 28.02
CA ARG A 83 12.74 -12.66 28.90
C ARG A 83 13.15 -12.81 30.37
N GLY A 84 12.68 -11.89 31.21
CA GLY A 84 13.02 -11.82 32.63
C GLY A 84 14.32 -11.08 32.91
N GLY A 85 15.10 -10.70 31.88
CA GLY A 85 16.30 -9.89 32.01
C GLY A 85 16.00 -8.48 32.52
N LEU A 86 16.95 -7.87 33.24
CA LEU A 86 16.89 -6.51 33.76
C LEU A 86 17.52 -5.54 32.76
N VAL A 87 16.87 -4.47 32.39
CA VAL A 87 17.46 -3.39 31.61
C VAL A 87 18.46 -2.64 32.48
N ALA A 88 19.72 -2.90 32.26
CA ALA A 88 20.82 -2.30 33.04
C ALA A 88 21.05 -0.85 32.58
N ASP A 89 20.97 -0.59 31.30
CA ASP A 89 21.19 0.74 30.75
C ASP A 89 20.57 0.89 29.36
N VAL A 90 20.39 2.15 28.90
CA VAL A 90 19.97 2.52 27.55
C VAL A 90 20.99 3.50 26.99
N ARG A 91 21.55 3.21 25.82
CA ARG A 91 22.65 3.98 25.24
C ARG A 91 22.40 4.26 23.76
N GLN A 92 23.09 5.26 23.25
CA GLN A 92 23.24 5.53 21.83
C GLN A 92 24.73 5.43 21.47
N HIS A 93 25.03 4.99 20.26
CA HIS A 93 26.39 4.98 19.74
C HIS A 93 26.66 6.26 18.94
N ASP A 94 27.65 7.05 19.37
CA ASP A 94 28.24 8.22 18.67
C ASP A 94 27.24 9.17 17.98
N LEU A 95 26.10 9.47 18.59
CA LEU A 95 25.02 10.25 18.00
C LEU A 95 24.47 9.69 16.66
N ASP A 96 24.79 8.43 16.33
CA ASP A 96 24.22 7.73 15.18
C ASP A 96 22.81 7.16 15.51
N ARG A 97 22.14 6.65 14.52
CA ARG A 97 20.81 6.02 14.66
C ARG A 97 20.91 4.56 15.16
N VAL A 98 21.74 4.34 16.15
CA VAL A 98 21.93 3.06 16.84
C VAL A 98 21.57 3.20 18.30
N LEU A 99 20.44 2.59 18.68
CA LEU A 99 19.95 2.52 20.06
C LEU A 99 20.34 1.15 20.65
N GLU A 100 20.87 1.13 21.87
CA GLU A 100 21.23 -0.08 22.59
C GLU A 100 20.50 -0.21 23.92
N LEU A 101 19.95 -1.39 24.17
CA LEU A 101 19.46 -1.80 25.47
C LEU A 101 20.46 -2.80 26.05
N LEU A 102 21.11 -2.45 27.17
CA LEU A 102 21.94 -3.36 27.95
C LEU A 102 21.01 -4.17 28.86
N VAL A 103 21.02 -5.48 28.71
CA VAL A 103 20.11 -6.36 29.47
C VAL A 103 20.93 -7.38 30.26
N SER A 104 20.83 -7.28 31.57
CA SER A 104 21.42 -8.30 32.48
C SER A 104 20.55 -9.53 32.50
N THR A 105 21.04 -10.64 32.03
CA THR A 105 20.39 -11.94 31.99
C THR A 105 21.06 -12.96 32.88
N ARG A 106 20.46 -14.14 33.06
CA ARG A 106 21.10 -15.25 33.81
C ARG A 106 22.41 -15.72 33.17
N SER A 107 22.58 -15.53 31.86
CA SER A 107 23.78 -15.93 31.11
C SER A 107 24.80 -14.79 30.95
N GLY A 108 24.66 -13.71 31.69
CA GLY A 108 25.52 -12.53 31.63
C GLY A 108 24.81 -11.33 30.92
N GLU A 109 25.58 -10.27 30.71
CA GLU A 109 25.10 -9.07 30.06
C GLU A 109 24.97 -9.28 28.56
N ALA A 110 23.79 -8.96 28.00
CA ALA A 110 23.51 -8.98 26.58
C ALA A 110 23.17 -7.57 26.09
N ARG A 111 23.58 -7.25 24.87
CA ARG A 111 23.23 -5.98 24.20
C ARG A 111 22.21 -6.23 23.13
N LEU A 112 21.04 -5.60 23.25
CA LEU A 112 20.03 -5.57 22.20
C LEU A 112 20.20 -4.28 21.40
N ILE A 113 20.65 -4.40 20.16
CA ILE A 113 21.02 -3.31 19.28
C ILE A 113 19.92 -3.09 18.25
N LEU A 114 19.42 -1.87 18.18
CA LEU A 114 18.41 -1.40 17.24
C LEU A 114 19.08 -0.44 16.27
N GLU A 115 19.29 -0.88 15.03
CA GLU A 115 19.76 -0.03 13.95
C GLU A 115 18.56 0.63 13.28
N LEU A 116 18.40 1.94 13.47
CA LEU A 116 17.25 2.73 13.01
C LEU A 116 17.55 3.50 11.71
N PHE A 117 18.30 2.88 10.78
CA PHE A 117 18.66 3.47 9.49
C PHE A 117 18.48 2.44 8.35
N ALA A 118 18.36 2.93 7.12
CA ALA A 118 18.35 2.18 5.84
C ALA A 118 17.89 0.71 5.93
N GLY A 119 16.60 0.52 6.11
CA GLY A 119 16.00 -0.82 6.21
C GLY A 119 16.12 -1.47 7.58
N GLY A 120 16.79 -0.85 8.55
CA GLY A 120 16.85 -1.22 9.95
C GLY A 120 17.36 -2.64 10.24
N ASN A 121 17.79 -2.90 11.47
CA ASN A 121 18.07 -4.25 11.93
C ASN A 121 17.87 -4.36 13.45
N LEU A 122 17.63 -5.57 13.93
CA LEU A 122 17.57 -5.90 15.35
C LEU A 122 18.56 -7.02 15.62
N ILE A 123 19.53 -6.74 16.49
CA ILE A 123 20.67 -7.62 16.71
C ILE A 123 20.80 -7.87 18.20
N LEU A 124 20.92 -9.13 18.58
CA LEU A 124 21.26 -9.53 19.95
C LEU A 124 22.71 -9.95 20.00
N VAL A 125 23.49 -9.25 20.81
CA VAL A 125 24.89 -9.53 21.05
C VAL A 125 25.05 -10.14 22.46
N GLY A 126 25.76 -11.25 22.57
CA GLY A 126 26.01 -11.93 23.82
C GLY A 126 27.14 -11.29 24.65
N PRO A 127 27.39 -11.79 25.87
CA PRO A 127 28.42 -11.27 26.78
C PRO A 127 29.85 -11.23 26.18
N GLY A 128 30.14 -12.14 25.24
CA GLY A 128 31.42 -12.17 24.53
C GLY A 128 31.54 -11.23 23.32
N GLY A 129 30.58 -10.34 23.10
CA GLY A 129 30.61 -9.40 21.96
C GLY A 129 30.19 -10.01 20.62
N GLN A 130 29.82 -11.30 20.59
CA GLN A 130 29.41 -12.00 19.38
C GLN A 130 27.89 -11.91 19.15
N ILE A 131 27.51 -11.84 17.90
CA ILE A 131 26.11 -11.83 17.48
C ILE A 131 25.46 -13.19 17.78
N ARG A 132 24.51 -13.22 18.69
CA ARG A 132 23.70 -14.41 18.99
C ARG A 132 22.50 -14.54 18.07
N ARG A 133 21.89 -13.40 17.73
CA ARG A 133 20.73 -13.34 16.81
C ARG A 133 20.79 -12.07 16.00
N VAL A 134 20.35 -12.17 14.79
CA VAL A 134 20.21 -11.03 13.87
C VAL A 134 18.92 -11.22 13.04
N LEU A 135 18.14 -10.16 12.96
CA LEU A 135 16.87 -10.20 12.21
C LEU A 135 17.13 -10.33 10.70
N ARG A 136 18.09 -9.58 10.20
CA ARG A 136 18.50 -9.55 8.79
C ARG A 136 19.99 -9.84 8.68
N PRO A 137 20.36 -11.12 8.49
CA PRO A 137 21.76 -11.46 8.24
C PRO A 137 22.24 -10.78 6.95
N ARG A 138 23.42 -10.16 7.01
CA ARG A 138 24.06 -9.49 5.86
C ARG A 138 25.59 -9.60 5.98
N ALA A 139 26.24 -9.99 4.91
CA ALA A 139 27.66 -9.76 4.70
C ALA A 139 27.83 -8.43 3.96
N MET A 140 28.61 -7.52 4.50
CA MET A 140 28.87 -6.19 3.95
C MET A 140 30.36 -5.95 3.85
N ARG A 141 30.78 -4.97 3.08
CA ARG A 141 32.19 -4.66 2.88
C ARG A 141 32.93 -4.31 4.17
N ASP A 142 32.25 -3.60 5.06
CA ASP A 142 32.88 -3.03 6.27
C ASP A 142 32.58 -3.84 7.55
N ARG A 143 31.55 -4.71 7.54
CA ARG A 143 31.14 -5.53 8.69
C ARG A 143 30.22 -6.67 8.30
N ASP A 144 30.32 -7.78 9.00
CA ASP A 144 29.43 -8.93 8.83
C ASP A 144 28.43 -8.99 9.97
N LEU A 145 27.14 -8.94 9.61
CA LEU A 145 26.03 -9.13 10.54
C LEU A 145 25.54 -10.59 10.46
N LEU A 146 26.39 -11.53 10.89
CA LEU A 146 26.10 -12.97 10.89
C LEU A 146 26.22 -13.52 12.30
N VAL A 147 25.42 -14.55 12.60
CA VAL A 147 25.49 -15.24 13.91
C VAL A 147 26.89 -15.81 14.14
N GLY A 148 27.43 -15.61 15.34
CA GLY A 148 28.77 -16.03 15.73
C GLY A 148 29.88 -15.01 15.43
N GLN A 149 29.67 -14.04 14.57
CA GLN A 149 30.63 -12.97 14.29
C GLN A 149 30.59 -11.88 15.37
N PRO A 150 31.72 -11.20 15.63
CA PRO A 150 31.73 -10.06 16.52
C PRO A 150 30.91 -8.92 15.94
N TYR A 151 30.07 -8.29 16.77
CA TYR A 151 29.34 -7.11 16.33
C TYR A 151 30.29 -5.91 16.18
N ARG A 152 30.22 -5.29 15.00
CA ARG A 152 30.89 -4.01 14.71
C ARG A 152 29.85 -2.97 14.41
N TYR A 153 30.02 -1.77 14.95
CA TYR A 153 29.15 -0.64 14.62
C TYR A 153 29.26 -0.25 13.15
N PRO A 154 28.23 0.38 12.58
CA PRO A 154 28.35 1.01 11.27
C PRO A 154 29.45 2.08 11.31
N PRO A 155 30.10 2.40 10.18
CA PRO A 155 31.00 3.55 10.13
C PRO A 155 30.20 4.81 10.49
N GLY A 156 30.57 5.43 11.58
CA GLY A 156 29.95 6.65 12.11
C GLY A 156 30.39 7.93 11.37
N PRO A 157 29.88 9.09 11.79
CA PRO A 157 30.38 10.39 11.32
C PRO A 157 31.88 10.53 11.60
N ARG A 158 32.57 11.22 10.71
CA ARG A 158 34.03 11.37 10.78
C ARG A 158 34.49 12.35 11.87
N VAL A 159 33.54 13.03 12.53
CA VAL A 159 33.82 14.11 13.48
C VAL A 159 33.01 13.95 14.77
N ASP A 160 33.61 14.28 15.91
CA ASP A 160 32.93 14.34 17.21
C ASP A 160 32.12 15.65 17.28
N LEU A 161 30.80 15.54 17.16
CA LEU A 161 29.93 16.70 17.13
C LEU A 161 29.90 17.49 18.45
N ALA A 162 30.12 16.83 19.58
CA ALA A 162 30.12 17.48 20.88
C ALA A 162 31.41 18.34 21.10
N ARG A 163 32.51 17.96 20.43
CA ARG A 163 33.80 18.62 20.50
C ARG A 163 34.27 19.24 19.20
N LEU A 164 33.34 19.45 18.26
CA LEU A 164 33.65 19.94 16.92
C LEU A 164 34.36 21.29 16.95
N ARG A 165 35.46 21.40 16.22
CA ARG A 165 36.27 22.61 16.08
C ARG A 165 36.31 23.05 14.62
N PRO A 166 36.63 24.33 14.31
CA PRO A 166 36.73 24.80 12.95
C PRO A 166 37.61 23.94 12.02
N PRO A 167 38.83 23.47 12.46
CA PRO A 167 39.65 22.60 11.62
C PRO A 167 39.02 21.27 11.25
N ASP A 168 38.10 20.76 12.08
CA ASP A 168 37.41 19.51 11.81
C ASP A 168 36.40 19.67 10.63
N LEU A 169 36.06 20.92 10.23
CA LEU A 169 35.20 21.28 9.13
C LEU A 169 35.96 21.64 7.83
N GLU A 170 37.29 21.76 7.86
CA GLU A 170 38.09 22.05 6.66
C GLU A 170 37.81 21.11 5.46
N PRO A 171 37.56 19.79 5.66
CA PRO A 171 37.19 18.89 4.57
C PRO A 171 35.93 19.31 3.79
N LEU A 172 35.12 20.23 4.32
CA LEU A 172 33.98 20.76 3.56
C LEU A 172 34.46 21.52 2.33
N ARG A 173 35.54 22.28 2.41
CA ARG A 173 36.05 23.07 1.29
C ARG A 173 36.51 22.21 0.11
N GLU A 174 36.96 20.98 0.38
CA GLU A 174 37.35 20.00 -0.63
C GLU A 174 36.18 19.49 -1.46
N LEU A 175 34.94 19.73 -1.01
CA LEU A 175 33.72 19.32 -1.72
C LEU A 175 33.34 20.27 -2.87
N GLY A 176 34.11 21.35 -3.12
CA GLY A 176 33.96 22.24 -4.25
C GLY A 176 32.61 22.96 -4.27
N ASP A 177 31.92 22.87 -5.42
CA ASP A 177 30.63 23.55 -5.67
C ASP A 177 29.44 22.89 -4.95
N LEU A 178 29.66 21.84 -4.17
CA LEU A 178 28.59 21.22 -3.41
C LEU A 178 28.02 22.23 -2.39
N GLU A 179 26.67 22.33 -2.33
CA GLU A 179 25.99 23.17 -1.34
C GLU A 179 26.39 22.78 0.09
N VAL A 180 26.64 23.77 0.96
CA VAL A 180 27.09 23.55 2.34
C VAL A 180 26.12 22.70 3.16
N VAL A 181 24.81 22.80 2.91
CA VAL A 181 23.80 21.96 3.58
C VAL A 181 24.02 20.48 3.32
N ARG A 182 24.42 20.11 2.10
CA ARG A 182 24.74 18.72 1.73
C ARG A 182 26.11 18.28 2.23
N GLY A 183 27.10 19.17 2.12
CA GLY A 183 28.45 18.92 2.61
C GLY A 183 28.45 18.68 4.11
N LEU A 184 27.84 19.55 4.88
CA LEU A 184 27.73 19.46 6.33
C LEU A 184 26.96 18.19 6.77
N SER A 185 25.87 17.86 6.10
CA SER A 185 25.14 16.61 6.37
C SER A 185 26.01 15.37 6.18
N ARG A 186 26.84 15.32 5.13
CA ARG A 186 27.75 14.19 4.84
C ARG A 186 28.88 14.07 5.85
N LEU A 187 29.45 15.19 6.26
CA LEU A 187 30.57 15.21 7.21
C LEU A 187 30.13 14.86 8.63
N THR A 188 29.00 15.43 9.05
CA THR A 188 28.53 15.37 10.46
C THR A 188 27.55 14.23 10.72
N GLY A 189 26.90 13.66 9.70
CA GLY A 189 25.81 12.71 9.87
C GLY A 189 24.51 13.32 10.45
N LEU A 190 24.47 14.64 10.65
CA LEU A 190 23.27 15.34 11.11
C LEU A 190 22.15 15.19 10.08
N GLY A 191 20.94 14.95 10.55
CA GLY A 191 19.76 14.95 9.71
C GLY A 191 19.42 16.34 9.16
N SER A 192 18.78 16.39 7.98
CA SER A 192 18.46 17.64 7.28
C SER A 192 17.83 18.73 8.17
N PRO A 193 16.86 18.45 9.08
CA PRO A 193 16.30 19.50 9.93
C PRO A 193 17.32 20.20 10.79
N TYR A 194 18.31 19.47 11.29
CA TYR A 194 19.34 20.00 12.18
C TYR A 194 20.48 20.70 11.44
N VAL A 195 20.81 20.22 10.23
CA VAL A 195 21.78 20.92 9.37
C VAL A 195 21.26 22.31 8.97
N GLU A 196 19.98 22.38 8.56
CA GLU A 196 19.37 23.66 8.23
C GLU A 196 19.29 24.60 9.44
N GLU A 197 18.98 24.07 10.61
CA GLU A 197 18.98 24.80 11.88
C GLU A 197 20.36 25.36 12.22
N VAL A 198 21.40 24.53 12.08
CA VAL A 198 22.80 24.94 12.33
C VAL A 198 23.21 26.07 11.40
N LEU A 199 22.92 25.95 10.12
CA LEU A 199 23.26 26.98 9.13
C LEU A 199 22.50 28.29 9.37
N LEU A 200 21.24 28.18 9.76
CA LEU A 200 20.42 29.35 10.13
C LEU A 200 21.01 30.07 11.34
N ARG A 201 21.37 29.35 12.42
CA ARG A 201 22.02 29.92 13.61
C ARG A 201 23.41 30.47 13.32
N ALA A 202 24.11 29.90 12.38
CA ALA A 202 25.42 30.34 11.94
C ALA A 202 25.34 31.51 10.95
N GLU A 203 24.17 31.93 10.54
CA GLU A 203 23.95 32.94 9.49
C GLU A 203 24.70 32.63 8.19
N VAL A 204 24.73 31.33 7.80
CA VAL A 204 25.33 30.84 6.58
C VAL A 204 24.24 30.38 5.64
N GLU A 205 24.21 30.92 4.42
CA GLU A 205 23.24 30.52 3.42
C GLU A 205 23.39 29.04 3.05
N LYS A 206 22.30 28.27 3.09
CA LYS A 206 22.29 26.82 2.87
C LYS A 206 22.78 26.42 1.48
N GLY A 207 22.58 27.26 0.48
CA GLY A 207 23.02 27.07 -0.93
C GLY A 207 24.46 27.49 -1.18
N LYS A 208 25.16 28.08 -0.21
CA LYS A 208 26.56 28.51 -0.36
C LYS A 208 27.45 27.34 -0.79
N PRO A 209 28.32 27.49 -1.83
CA PRO A 209 29.27 26.46 -2.22
C PRO A 209 30.26 26.16 -1.10
N CYS A 210 30.58 24.90 -0.86
CA CYS A 210 31.53 24.49 0.18
C CYS A 210 32.92 25.12 0.00
N ALA A 211 33.39 25.26 -1.22
CA ALA A 211 34.69 25.91 -1.51
C ALA A 211 34.74 27.39 -1.11
N SER A 212 33.59 28.07 -1.02
CA SER A 212 33.51 29.51 -0.69
C SER A 212 33.36 29.79 0.82
N LEU A 213 33.42 28.74 1.67
CA LEU A 213 33.33 28.91 3.12
C LEU A 213 34.59 29.62 3.66
N THR A 214 34.39 30.66 4.47
CA THR A 214 35.47 31.38 5.16
C THR A 214 35.80 30.73 6.50
N ASP A 215 36.90 31.11 7.12
CA ASP A 215 37.25 30.62 8.47
C ASP A 215 36.25 31.09 9.53
N GLU A 216 35.65 32.26 9.29
CA GLU A 216 34.56 32.76 10.13
C GLU A 216 33.31 31.92 9.99
N ASP A 217 32.94 31.51 8.76
CA ASP A 217 31.82 30.61 8.55
C ASP A 217 32.05 29.28 9.28
N LEU A 218 33.22 28.65 9.14
CA LEU A 218 33.55 27.41 9.84
C LEU A 218 33.50 27.57 11.37
N SER A 219 33.95 28.71 11.87
CA SER A 219 33.88 29.03 13.32
C SER A 219 32.45 29.17 13.82
N ARG A 220 31.58 29.84 13.05
CA ARG A 220 30.15 29.98 13.37
C ARG A 220 29.41 28.67 13.27
N ILE A 221 29.64 27.90 12.22
CA ILE A 221 29.04 26.56 12.04
C ILE A 221 29.45 25.63 13.18
N SER A 222 30.76 25.54 13.51
CA SER A 222 31.24 24.64 14.57
C SER A 222 30.65 25.00 15.94
N ARG A 223 30.50 26.28 16.25
CA ARG A 223 29.84 26.76 17.46
C ARG A 223 28.37 26.35 17.47
N SER A 224 27.64 26.63 16.38
CA SER A 224 26.21 26.31 16.25
C SER A 224 25.94 24.82 16.39
N VAL A 225 26.81 23.95 15.84
CA VAL A 225 26.69 22.49 16.02
C VAL A 225 26.83 22.11 17.49
N ARG A 226 27.90 22.59 18.17
CA ARG A 226 28.12 22.27 19.59
C ARG A 226 26.97 22.73 20.47
N ASP A 227 26.49 23.97 20.25
CA ASP A 227 25.41 24.56 21.04
C ASP A 227 24.10 23.78 20.83
N LEU A 228 23.81 23.36 19.60
CA LEU A 228 22.65 22.55 19.28
C LEU A 228 22.74 21.14 19.90
N VAL A 229 23.90 20.50 19.79
CA VAL A 229 24.14 19.18 20.41
C VAL A 229 24.00 19.28 21.93
N ARG A 230 24.61 20.27 22.57
CA ARG A 230 24.48 20.50 24.01
C ARG A 230 23.03 20.75 24.43
N ALA A 231 22.28 21.56 23.68
CA ALA A 231 20.88 21.82 23.97
C ALA A 231 20.04 20.55 23.95
N VAL A 232 20.30 19.62 23.02
CA VAL A 232 19.56 18.37 22.90
C VAL A 232 20.02 17.32 23.93
N VAL A 233 21.35 17.22 24.15
CA VAL A 233 21.93 16.16 25.01
C VAL A 233 21.84 16.52 26.50
N GLU A 234 22.00 17.79 26.86
CA GLU A 234 22.10 18.23 28.26
C GLU A 234 20.98 19.17 28.69
N GLY A 235 20.44 19.94 27.74
CA GLY A 235 19.43 20.98 28.01
C GLY A 235 18.02 20.42 28.32
N PRO A 236 17.11 21.28 28.74
CA PRO A 236 15.70 20.89 28.92
C PRO A 236 15.07 20.53 27.57
N LEU A 237 14.29 19.46 27.54
CA LEU A 237 13.55 19.05 26.36
C LEU A 237 12.18 19.74 26.34
N GLU A 238 11.78 20.24 25.18
CA GLU A 238 10.44 20.76 24.88
C GLU A 238 9.86 20.01 23.68
N PRO A 239 9.44 18.75 23.86
CA PRO A 239 8.98 17.94 22.76
C PRO A 239 7.74 18.50 22.08
N MET A 240 7.78 18.64 20.76
CA MET A 240 6.65 19.17 20.00
C MET A 240 6.55 18.57 18.61
N VAL A 241 5.33 18.61 18.09
CA VAL A 241 5.03 18.37 16.68
C VAL A 241 4.81 19.70 16.01
N VAL A 242 5.55 19.94 14.94
CA VAL A 242 5.44 21.15 14.10
C VAL A 242 4.31 20.98 13.11
N VAL A 243 3.45 21.98 13.02
CA VAL A 243 2.26 21.99 12.18
C VAL A 243 2.37 23.10 11.15
N GLY A 244 2.33 22.74 9.88
CA GLY A 244 2.32 23.67 8.76
C GLY A 244 0.91 24.09 8.36
N ASP A 245 0.85 24.77 7.22
CA ASP A 245 -0.40 25.27 6.66
C ASP A 245 -1.43 24.14 6.45
N GLY A 246 -2.69 24.44 6.68
CA GLY A 246 -3.77 23.49 6.61
C GLY A 246 -3.71 22.39 7.69
N GLY A 247 -3.03 22.58 8.83
CA GLY A 247 -2.98 21.62 9.94
C GLY A 247 -2.14 20.37 9.65
N ARG A 248 -1.26 20.41 8.65
CA ARG A 248 -0.40 19.28 8.25
C ARG A 248 0.77 19.14 9.22
N TRP A 249 0.95 17.97 9.80
CA TRP A 249 2.09 17.65 10.65
C TRP A 249 3.37 17.49 9.82
N LEU A 250 4.33 18.38 10.04
CA LEU A 250 5.56 18.47 9.25
C LEU A 250 6.71 17.68 9.87
N ASP A 251 6.93 17.89 11.18
CA ASP A 251 8.06 17.31 11.90
C ASP A 251 7.72 17.06 13.38
N VAL A 252 8.52 16.22 14.03
CA VAL A 252 8.54 16.01 15.47
C VAL A 252 9.96 16.31 15.98
N VAL A 253 10.09 17.19 16.96
CA VAL A 253 11.37 17.70 17.44
C VAL A 253 11.44 17.70 18.97
N PRO A 254 12.63 17.44 19.57
CA PRO A 254 12.82 17.40 21.01
C PRO A 254 12.95 18.79 21.65
N ILE A 255 13.32 19.79 20.85
CA ILE A 255 13.49 21.19 21.27
C ILE A 255 12.97 22.14 20.19
N ARG A 256 12.71 23.39 20.54
CA ARG A 256 12.33 24.42 19.58
C ARG A 256 13.49 24.70 18.60
N LEU A 257 13.18 24.70 17.30
CA LEU A 257 14.11 25.03 16.23
C LEU A 257 13.70 26.35 15.56
N LEU A 258 14.66 27.24 15.29
CA LEU A 258 14.45 28.53 14.62
C LEU A 258 13.88 28.36 13.21
N LYS A 259 14.30 27.32 12.51
CA LYS A 259 13.77 27.01 11.15
C LYS A 259 12.25 26.83 11.10
N TYR A 260 11.59 26.60 12.21
CA TYR A 260 10.15 26.46 12.33
C TYR A 260 9.49 27.68 13.00
N GLU A 261 10.23 28.80 13.11
CA GLU A 261 9.67 30.03 13.63
C GLU A 261 8.52 30.51 12.73
N GLY A 262 7.44 30.98 13.35
CA GLY A 262 6.21 31.37 12.63
C GLY A 262 5.24 30.19 12.33
N LEU A 263 5.64 28.94 12.48
CA LEU A 263 4.75 27.80 12.36
C LEU A 263 4.06 27.45 13.69
N SER A 264 2.85 26.90 13.60
CA SER A 264 2.15 26.37 14.78
C SER A 264 2.84 25.11 15.30
N SER A 265 2.73 24.86 16.60
CA SER A 265 3.27 23.62 17.20
C SER A 265 2.34 23.06 18.27
N ILE A 266 2.34 21.75 18.45
CA ILE A 266 1.64 21.04 19.52
C ILE A 266 2.69 20.50 20.47
N ARG A 267 2.67 20.95 21.75
CA ARG A 267 3.59 20.48 22.78
C ARG A 267 3.11 19.19 23.41
N PHE A 268 4.06 18.33 23.80
CA PHE A 268 3.83 17.06 24.47
C PHE A 268 4.58 16.99 25.79
N ARG A 269 4.12 16.12 26.70
CA ARG A 269 4.77 15.92 28.01
C ARG A 269 6.11 15.20 27.90
N SER A 270 6.26 14.34 26.87
CA SER A 270 7.48 13.58 26.60
C SER A 270 7.74 13.46 25.10
N LEU A 271 9.00 13.21 24.75
CA LEU A 271 9.38 12.99 23.36
C LEU A 271 8.75 11.70 22.81
N SER A 272 8.65 10.65 23.63
CA SER A 272 7.93 9.42 23.24
C SER A 272 6.47 9.68 22.87
N GLU A 273 5.75 10.51 23.63
CA GLU A 273 4.36 10.87 23.30
C GLU A 273 4.28 11.61 21.97
N ALA A 274 5.18 12.57 21.73
CA ALA A 274 5.24 13.33 20.47
C ALA A 274 5.55 12.41 19.28
N ILE A 275 6.53 11.52 19.41
CA ILE A 275 6.92 10.54 18.38
C ILE A 275 5.77 9.57 18.10
N ASP A 276 5.16 9.00 19.15
CA ASP A 276 4.06 8.06 19.02
C ASP A 276 2.84 8.68 18.32
N ALA A 277 2.48 9.91 18.66
CA ALA A 277 1.42 10.65 18.01
C ALA A 277 1.75 10.94 16.54
N TYR A 278 2.95 11.48 16.26
CA TYR A 278 3.38 11.85 14.91
C TYR A 278 3.40 10.65 13.95
N PHE A 279 4.13 9.58 14.31
CA PHE A 279 4.28 8.43 13.43
C PHE A 279 2.99 7.59 13.31
N SER A 280 2.12 7.62 14.32
CA SER A 280 0.82 6.96 14.22
C SER A 280 -0.09 7.65 13.22
N ARG A 281 -0.12 8.99 13.26
CA ARG A 281 -0.88 9.78 12.30
C ARG A 281 -0.32 9.60 10.87
N LEU A 282 1.01 9.57 10.74
CA LEU A 282 1.67 9.31 9.46
C LEU A 282 1.30 7.92 8.92
N ALA A 283 1.39 6.88 9.75
CA ALA A 283 1.03 5.51 9.38
C ALA A 283 -0.45 5.36 8.99
N ALA A 284 -1.35 6.04 9.71
CA ALA A 284 -2.77 6.08 9.36
C ALA A 284 -2.99 6.75 8.00
N GLY A 285 -2.32 7.86 7.73
CA GLY A 285 -2.37 8.55 6.44
C GLY A 285 -1.81 7.69 5.29
N GLU A 286 -0.69 7.02 5.51
CA GLU A 286 -0.10 6.08 4.54
C GLU A 286 -1.05 4.91 4.23
N ALA A 287 -1.68 4.33 5.25
CA ALA A 287 -2.63 3.23 5.08
C ALA A 287 -3.86 3.65 4.27
N ILE A 288 -4.44 4.83 4.59
CA ILE A 288 -5.57 5.40 3.83
C ILE A 288 -5.15 5.68 2.38
N SER A 289 -3.97 6.26 2.16
CA SER A 289 -3.46 6.55 0.81
C SER A 289 -3.29 5.30 -0.03
N LEU A 290 -2.77 4.21 0.55
CA LEU A 290 -2.64 2.91 -0.12
C LEU A 290 -4.01 2.30 -0.45
N GLU A 291 -4.97 2.36 0.48
CA GLU A 291 -6.34 1.87 0.25
C GLU A 291 -7.04 2.67 -0.85
N LEU A 292 -6.92 4.01 -0.83
CA LEU A 292 -7.45 4.89 -1.88
C LEU A 292 -6.88 4.54 -3.25
N LYS A 293 -5.56 4.33 -3.34
CA LYS A 293 -4.91 3.93 -4.60
C LYS A 293 -5.45 2.59 -5.10
N ALA A 294 -5.54 1.58 -4.24
CA ALA A 294 -6.06 0.26 -4.60
C ALA A 294 -7.51 0.31 -5.07
N ILE A 295 -8.36 1.10 -4.41
CA ILE A 295 -9.76 1.29 -4.81
C ILE A 295 -9.85 2.00 -6.16
N ARG A 296 -9.08 3.06 -6.38
CA ARG A 296 -9.05 3.78 -7.67
C ARG A 296 -8.64 2.86 -8.82
N GLU A 297 -7.59 2.05 -8.64
CA GLU A 297 -7.16 1.06 -9.64
C GLU A 297 -8.26 0.03 -9.94
N ARG A 298 -8.99 -0.43 -8.91
CA ARG A 298 -10.09 -1.37 -9.06
C ARG A 298 -11.28 -0.75 -9.82
N ILE A 299 -11.61 0.52 -9.53
CA ILE A 299 -12.65 1.29 -10.25
C ILE A 299 -12.30 1.37 -11.74
N GLU A 300 -11.08 1.72 -12.10
CA GLU A 300 -10.67 1.83 -13.52
C GLU A 300 -10.73 0.48 -14.26
N LYS A 301 -10.33 -0.62 -13.61
CA LYS A 301 -10.48 -1.96 -14.18
C LYS A 301 -11.95 -2.32 -14.38
N LEU A 302 -12.81 -1.96 -13.44
CA LEU A 302 -14.24 -2.25 -13.48
C LEU A 302 -14.96 -1.42 -14.56
N LYS A 303 -14.61 -0.15 -14.75
CA LYS A 303 -15.12 0.70 -15.84
C LYS A 303 -14.85 0.08 -17.22
N ARG A 304 -13.59 -0.36 -17.46
CA ARG A 304 -13.22 -1.05 -18.71
C ARG A 304 -13.98 -2.36 -18.93
N ARG A 305 -14.28 -3.09 -17.84
CA ARG A 305 -15.08 -4.31 -17.89
C ARG A 305 -16.53 -3.99 -18.26
N ILE A 306 -17.13 -2.97 -17.67
CA ILE A 306 -18.49 -2.49 -17.96
C ILE A 306 -18.61 -2.10 -19.44
N GLU A 307 -17.68 -1.33 -19.97
CA GLU A 307 -17.66 -0.94 -21.39
C GLU A 307 -17.67 -2.15 -22.33
N LYS A 308 -16.84 -3.17 -22.04
CA LYS A 308 -16.83 -4.43 -22.81
C LYS A 308 -18.17 -5.18 -22.70
N GLN A 309 -18.78 -5.21 -21.52
CA GLN A 309 -20.08 -5.86 -21.28
C GLN A 309 -21.21 -5.12 -22.00
N GLU A 310 -21.20 -3.79 -22.03
CA GLU A 310 -22.17 -2.98 -22.77
C GLU A 310 -22.06 -3.22 -24.28
N GLY A 311 -20.83 -3.28 -24.81
CA GLY A 311 -20.60 -3.62 -26.20
C GLY A 311 -21.09 -5.03 -26.57
N ALA A 312 -20.84 -6.02 -25.70
CA ALA A 312 -21.31 -7.38 -25.90
C ALA A 312 -22.85 -7.48 -25.85
N LEU A 313 -23.45 -6.81 -24.87
CA LEU A 313 -24.91 -6.75 -24.74
C LEU A 313 -25.58 -6.15 -25.98
N ARG A 314 -25.07 -5.03 -26.51
CA ARG A 314 -25.53 -4.40 -27.72
C ARG A 314 -25.46 -5.37 -28.89
N ARG A 315 -24.33 -5.99 -29.13
CA ARG A 315 -24.14 -6.98 -30.21
C ARG A 315 -25.13 -8.14 -30.11
N PHE A 316 -25.34 -8.73 -28.94
CA PHE A 316 -26.27 -9.84 -28.76
C PHE A 316 -27.73 -9.42 -28.98
N LYS A 317 -28.11 -8.19 -28.62
CA LYS A 317 -29.45 -7.64 -28.94
C LYS A 317 -29.66 -7.45 -30.44
N GLU A 318 -28.64 -6.90 -31.13
CA GLU A 318 -28.66 -6.70 -32.57
C GLU A 318 -28.76 -8.04 -33.32
N GLU A 319 -27.93 -9.05 -32.91
CA GLU A 319 -27.99 -10.39 -33.48
C GLU A 319 -29.37 -11.05 -33.27
N SER A 320 -29.94 -10.91 -32.07
CA SER A 320 -31.27 -11.46 -31.77
C SER A 320 -32.37 -10.82 -32.64
N SER A 321 -32.35 -9.51 -32.76
CA SER A 321 -33.31 -8.77 -33.60
C SER A 321 -33.17 -9.14 -35.09
N TYR A 322 -31.90 -9.20 -35.56
CA TYR A 322 -31.64 -9.59 -36.95
C TYR A 322 -32.14 -11.01 -37.26
N PHE A 323 -31.80 -12.00 -36.44
CA PHE A 323 -32.23 -13.38 -36.66
C PHE A 323 -33.76 -13.52 -36.56
N SER A 324 -34.39 -12.78 -35.68
CA SER A 324 -35.86 -12.76 -35.60
C SER A 324 -36.47 -12.18 -36.89
N SER A 325 -35.98 -11.03 -37.37
CA SER A 325 -36.49 -10.40 -38.57
C SER A 325 -36.28 -11.26 -39.83
N VAL A 326 -35.18 -12.01 -39.91
CA VAL A 326 -34.99 -12.98 -41.00
C VAL A 326 -36.01 -14.11 -40.91
N GLY A 327 -36.26 -14.67 -39.73
CA GLY A 327 -37.28 -15.70 -39.50
C GLY A 327 -38.69 -15.20 -39.91
N ASP A 328 -39.07 -14.00 -39.49
CA ASP A 328 -40.36 -13.36 -39.82
C ASP A 328 -40.49 -13.17 -41.33
N THR A 329 -39.42 -12.72 -42.00
CA THR A 329 -39.41 -12.54 -43.45
C THR A 329 -39.59 -13.89 -44.18
N ILE A 330 -38.92 -14.94 -43.74
CA ILE A 330 -39.09 -16.29 -44.33
C ILE A 330 -40.51 -16.77 -44.15
N PHE A 331 -41.13 -16.55 -42.98
CA PHE A 331 -42.52 -16.93 -42.74
C PHE A 331 -43.49 -16.12 -43.60
N THR A 332 -43.30 -14.83 -43.75
CA THR A 332 -44.15 -13.94 -44.57
C THR A 332 -44.17 -14.39 -46.04
N TYR A 333 -43.03 -14.83 -46.56
CA TYR A 333 -42.91 -15.24 -47.97
C TYR A 333 -42.77 -16.76 -48.16
N LEU A 334 -43.28 -17.56 -47.21
CA LEU A 334 -43.06 -18.99 -47.12
C LEU A 334 -43.41 -19.75 -48.44
N SER A 335 -44.56 -19.51 -49.03
CA SER A 335 -44.98 -20.14 -50.27
C SER A 335 -44.09 -19.82 -51.45
N HIS A 336 -43.67 -18.54 -51.56
CA HIS A 336 -42.76 -18.10 -52.62
C HIS A 336 -41.35 -18.71 -52.47
N LEU A 337 -40.90 -18.80 -51.22
CA LEU A 337 -39.56 -19.36 -50.94
C LEU A 337 -39.51 -20.87 -51.12
N ASN A 338 -40.57 -21.60 -50.74
CA ASN A 338 -40.67 -23.04 -51.03
C ASN A 338 -40.70 -23.32 -52.52
N PHE A 339 -41.52 -22.54 -53.28
CA PHE A 339 -41.52 -22.63 -54.74
C PHE A 339 -40.14 -22.35 -55.35
N LEU A 340 -39.45 -21.34 -54.88
CA LEU A 340 -38.07 -21.05 -55.31
C LEU A 340 -37.13 -22.19 -55.02
N LEU A 341 -37.19 -22.79 -53.81
CA LEU A 341 -36.32 -23.89 -53.41
C LEU A 341 -36.57 -25.13 -54.25
N GLU A 342 -37.82 -25.47 -54.55
CA GLU A 342 -38.19 -26.59 -55.42
C GLU A 342 -37.69 -26.36 -56.86
N ALA A 343 -37.95 -25.20 -57.44
CA ALA A 343 -37.50 -24.87 -58.79
C ALA A 343 -35.96 -24.89 -58.93
N LEU A 344 -35.23 -24.42 -57.89
CA LEU A 344 -33.76 -24.50 -57.88
C LEU A 344 -33.25 -25.92 -57.78
N ARG A 345 -33.94 -26.84 -57.07
CA ARG A 345 -33.59 -28.24 -56.97
C ARG A 345 -33.81 -28.95 -58.28
N GLU A 346 -34.98 -28.76 -58.93
CA GLU A 346 -35.27 -29.28 -60.24
C GLU A 346 -34.21 -28.82 -61.25
N LEU A 347 -33.89 -27.56 -61.26
CA LEU A 347 -32.86 -27.02 -62.16
C LEU A 347 -31.46 -27.60 -61.91
N ARG A 348 -31.11 -27.90 -60.65
CA ARG A 348 -29.87 -28.58 -60.30
C ARG A 348 -29.87 -29.99 -60.86
N ASP A 349 -31.00 -30.72 -60.76
CA ASP A 349 -31.11 -32.06 -61.25
C ASP A 349 -31.03 -32.13 -62.78
N GLU A 350 -31.58 -31.12 -63.47
CA GLU A 350 -31.42 -30.96 -64.92
C GLU A 350 -29.98 -30.64 -65.37
N LEU A 351 -29.32 -29.70 -64.63
CA LEU A 351 -27.96 -29.20 -64.99
C LEU A 351 -26.84 -29.99 -64.35
N GLY A 352 -27.12 -30.92 -63.48
CA GLY A 352 -26.17 -31.83 -62.83
C GLY A 352 -25.35 -31.23 -61.69
N SER A 353 -25.31 -29.90 -61.51
CA SER A 353 -24.55 -29.26 -60.45
C SER A 353 -25.07 -27.86 -60.02
N TRP A 354 -24.79 -27.49 -58.77
CA TRP A 354 -25.07 -26.13 -58.26
C TRP A 354 -24.20 -25.04 -58.92
N GLU A 355 -23.05 -25.38 -59.44
CA GLU A 355 -22.15 -24.50 -60.22
C GLU A 355 -22.87 -24.08 -61.50
N ALA A 356 -23.45 -25.05 -62.23
CA ALA A 356 -24.19 -24.81 -63.43
C ALA A 356 -25.48 -24.00 -63.20
N VAL A 357 -26.15 -24.16 -62.08
CA VAL A 357 -27.30 -23.30 -61.67
C VAL A 357 -26.81 -21.87 -61.41
N ARG A 358 -25.68 -21.69 -60.76
CA ARG A 358 -25.12 -20.38 -60.46
C ARG A 358 -24.75 -19.59 -61.73
N THR A 359 -24.26 -20.23 -62.81
CA THR A 359 -23.95 -19.55 -64.06
C THR A 359 -25.17 -18.98 -64.76
N ARG A 360 -26.38 -19.47 -64.44
CA ARG A 360 -27.66 -18.95 -64.99
C ARG A 360 -28.38 -17.98 -64.03
N LEU A 361 -27.68 -17.41 -63.05
CA LEU A 361 -28.28 -16.59 -62.00
C LEU A 361 -28.99 -15.35 -62.56
N ASP A 362 -28.43 -14.71 -63.58
CA ASP A 362 -28.95 -13.50 -64.20
C ASP A 362 -30.19 -13.82 -65.05
N GLU A 363 -30.20 -14.97 -65.72
CA GLU A 363 -31.41 -15.48 -66.42
C GLU A 363 -32.55 -15.78 -65.44
N LEU A 364 -32.23 -16.39 -64.30
CA LEU A 364 -33.19 -16.65 -63.23
C LEU A 364 -33.78 -15.36 -62.66
N ARG A 365 -32.93 -14.36 -62.37
CA ARG A 365 -33.38 -13.07 -61.83
C ARG A 365 -34.36 -12.35 -62.76
N SER A 366 -34.23 -12.49 -64.08
CA SER A 366 -35.13 -11.86 -65.08
C SER A 366 -36.56 -12.41 -65.02
N ARG A 367 -36.79 -13.57 -64.38
CA ARG A 367 -38.17 -14.17 -64.27
C ARG A 367 -39.07 -13.47 -63.25
N GLY A 368 -38.53 -12.44 -62.54
CA GLY A 368 -39.30 -11.73 -61.48
C GLY A 368 -39.34 -12.49 -60.14
N PRO A 369 -40.13 -11.99 -59.17
CA PRO A 369 -40.20 -12.63 -57.83
C PRO A 369 -40.77 -14.06 -57.90
N PRO A 370 -40.26 -15.02 -57.17
CA PRO A 370 -39.21 -14.89 -56.11
C PRO A 370 -37.76 -14.98 -56.63
N PHE A 371 -37.52 -15.26 -57.92
CA PHE A 371 -36.18 -15.43 -58.47
C PHE A 371 -35.35 -14.13 -58.46
N SER A 372 -35.99 -12.98 -58.63
CA SER A 372 -35.33 -11.67 -58.59
C SER A 372 -34.74 -11.33 -57.19
N TRP A 373 -35.11 -12.04 -56.14
CA TRP A 373 -34.55 -11.87 -54.79
C TRP A 373 -33.18 -12.55 -54.64
N LEU A 374 -32.81 -13.50 -55.55
CA LEU A 374 -31.55 -14.19 -55.51
C LEU A 374 -30.37 -13.21 -55.69
N THR A 375 -29.41 -13.22 -54.76
CA THR A 375 -28.18 -12.46 -54.88
C THR A 375 -26.98 -13.33 -55.26
N ASP A 376 -26.93 -14.59 -54.75
CA ASP A 376 -25.88 -15.57 -55.08
C ASP A 376 -26.33 -16.98 -54.71
N ILE A 377 -25.68 -17.98 -55.30
CA ILE A 377 -25.79 -19.40 -54.92
C ILE A 377 -24.39 -19.91 -54.62
N ARG A 378 -24.19 -20.41 -53.39
CA ARG A 378 -22.88 -20.98 -52.95
C ARG A 378 -22.86 -22.50 -53.14
N PRO A 379 -22.09 -23.03 -54.09
CA PRO A 379 -22.09 -24.45 -54.41
C PRO A 379 -21.48 -25.35 -53.34
N SER A 380 -20.41 -24.91 -52.67
CA SER A 380 -19.65 -25.66 -51.66
C SER A 380 -20.43 -26.00 -50.37
N GLY A 381 -21.48 -25.23 -50.07
CA GLY A 381 -22.49 -25.53 -49.06
C GLY A 381 -23.82 -25.08 -49.60
N PRO A 382 -24.63 -25.95 -50.27
CA PRO A 382 -25.70 -25.55 -51.15
C PRO A 382 -26.69 -24.58 -50.46
N THR A 383 -26.41 -23.28 -50.64
CA THR A 383 -27.11 -22.18 -49.97
C THR A 383 -27.46 -21.11 -51.01
N ALA A 384 -28.72 -20.77 -51.08
CA ALA A 384 -29.22 -19.60 -51.82
C ALA A 384 -29.15 -18.36 -50.94
N CYS A 385 -28.45 -17.34 -51.41
CA CYS A 385 -28.43 -16.01 -50.78
C CYS A 385 -29.49 -15.14 -51.43
N LEU A 386 -30.35 -14.54 -50.63
CA LEU A 386 -31.47 -13.72 -51.11
C LEU A 386 -31.48 -12.36 -50.41
N LYS A 387 -32.09 -11.39 -51.06
CA LYS A 387 -32.41 -10.08 -50.48
C LYS A 387 -33.89 -9.81 -50.64
N VAL A 388 -34.67 -9.91 -49.57
CA VAL A 388 -36.12 -9.68 -49.53
C VAL A 388 -36.37 -8.50 -48.61
N ASN A 389 -37.10 -7.48 -49.13
CA ASN A 389 -37.40 -6.25 -48.38
C ASN A 389 -36.18 -5.67 -47.62
N ASN A 390 -35.05 -5.62 -48.29
CA ASN A 390 -33.77 -5.14 -47.77
C ASN A 390 -33.13 -6.03 -46.69
N ILE A 391 -33.72 -7.18 -46.35
CA ILE A 391 -33.19 -8.16 -45.41
C ILE A 391 -32.44 -9.22 -46.20
N ALA A 392 -31.18 -9.41 -45.89
CA ALA A 392 -30.37 -10.50 -46.43
C ALA A 392 -30.69 -11.80 -45.67
N LEU A 393 -30.98 -12.85 -46.40
CA LEU A 393 -31.25 -14.17 -45.82
C LEU A 393 -30.56 -15.25 -46.65
N GLU A 394 -30.21 -16.33 -45.96
CA GLU A 394 -29.57 -17.50 -46.55
C GLU A 394 -30.48 -18.71 -46.36
N LEU A 395 -30.84 -19.33 -47.47
CA LEU A 395 -31.65 -20.55 -47.47
C LEU A 395 -30.77 -21.77 -47.81
N ASN A 396 -30.75 -22.76 -46.94
CA ASN A 396 -30.11 -24.03 -47.25
C ASN A 396 -30.98 -24.77 -48.27
N LEU A 397 -30.44 -25.02 -49.45
CA LEU A 397 -31.12 -25.66 -50.55
C LEU A 397 -31.54 -27.12 -50.31
N ARG A 398 -31.07 -27.75 -49.21
CA ARG A 398 -31.45 -29.10 -48.77
C ARG A 398 -32.61 -29.12 -47.77
N GLN A 399 -33.04 -27.95 -47.28
CA GLN A 399 -34.06 -27.79 -46.24
C GLN A 399 -35.30 -27.10 -46.82
N THR A 400 -36.44 -27.26 -46.18
CA THR A 400 -37.64 -26.48 -46.46
C THR A 400 -37.50 -25.05 -45.88
N ALA A 401 -38.26 -24.09 -46.42
CA ALA A 401 -38.22 -22.72 -45.87
C ALA A 401 -38.65 -22.68 -44.38
N GLN A 402 -39.56 -23.57 -43.96
CA GLN A 402 -39.96 -23.70 -42.54
C GLN A 402 -38.83 -24.15 -41.64
N GLU A 403 -38.03 -25.14 -42.05
CA GLU A 403 -36.90 -25.62 -41.28
C GLU A 403 -35.83 -24.55 -41.16
N VAL A 404 -35.58 -23.80 -42.24
CA VAL A 404 -34.66 -22.66 -42.23
C VAL A 404 -35.16 -21.55 -41.29
N ALA A 405 -36.45 -21.15 -41.38
CA ALA A 405 -37.03 -20.20 -40.45
C ALA A 405 -36.89 -20.62 -38.98
N SER A 406 -37.20 -21.88 -38.69
CA SER A 406 -37.04 -22.46 -37.35
C SER A 406 -35.60 -22.36 -36.85
N SER A 407 -34.63 -22.60 -37.74
CA SER A 407 -33.19 -22.44 -37.37
C SER A 407 -32.82 -21.01 -37.03
N TYR A 408 -33.40 -20.02 -37.72
CA TYR A 408 -33.17 -18.60 -37.40
C TYR A 408 -33.83 -18.19 -36.09
N TYR A 409 -35.04 -18.67 -35.78
CA TYR A 409 -35.64 -18.44 -34.46
C TYR A 409 -34.86 -19.08 -33.34
N GLU A 410 -34.29 -20.26 -33.53
CA GLU A 410 -33.40 -20.87 -32.52
C GLU A 410 -32.11 -20.04 -32.35
N LYS A 411 -31.56 -19.46 -33.42
CA LYS A 411 -30.41 -18.52 -33.33
C LYS A 411 -30.80 -17.26 -32.55
N ALA A 412 -31.99 -16.70 -32.87
CA ALA A 412 -32.52 -15.52 -32.17
C ALA A 412 -32.69 -15.80 -30.66
N LYS A 413 -33.28 -16.96 -30.32
CA LYS A 413 -33.47 -17.39 -28.92
C LYS A 413 -32.14 -17.56 -28.18
N LYS A 414 -31.11 -18.15 -28.83
CA LYS A 414 -29.77 -18.27 -28.26
C LYS A 414 -29.11 -16.92 -28.04
N ALA A 415 -29.22 -15.99 -29.02
CA ALA A 415 -28.69 -14.64 -28.90
C ALA A 415 -29.41 -13.85 -27.77
N ARG A 416 -30.72 -13.98 -27.65
CA ARG A 416 -31.52 -13.39 -26.56
C ARG A 416 -31.07 -13.88 -25.19
N ARG A 417 -30.89 -15.20 -25.02
CA ARG A 417 -30.38 -15.77 -23.75
C ARG A 417 -28.99 -15.24 -23.40
N LYS A 418 -28.11 -15.07 -24.40
CA LYS A 418 -26.81 -14.43 -24.20
C LYS A 418 -26.94 -12.96 -23.78
N ALA A 419 -27.87 -12.22 -24.41
CA ALA A 419 -28.14 -10.84 -24.03
C ALA A 419 -28.68 -10.72 -22.59
N GLU A 420 -29.59 -11.60 -22.18
CA GLU A 420 -30.13 -11.64 -20.81
C GLU A 420 -29.00 -11.93 -19.78
N GLY A 421 -28.12 -12.89 -20.07
CA GLY A 421 -26.94 -13.18 -19.24
C GLY A 421 -25.96 -12.01 -19.15
N ALA A 422 -25.68 -11.37 -20.30
CA ALA A 422 -24.82 -10.19 -20.37
C ALA A 422 -25.42 -8.99 -19.59
N ALA A 423 -26.73 -8.81 -19.65
CA ALA A 423 -27.44 -7.74 -18.91
C ALA A 423 -27.32 -7.94 -17.39
N LYS A 424 -27.51 -9.17 -16.90
CA LYS A 424 -27.32 -9.50 -15.47
C LYS A 424 -25.88 -9.22 -15.00
N ALA A 425 -24.89 -9.70 -15.75
CA ALA A 425 -23.49 -9.48 -15.44
C ALA A 425 -23.09 -7.99 -15.45
N LEU A 426 -23.70 -7.23 -16.38
CA LEU A 426 -23.52 -5.77 -16.45
C LEU A 426 -24.11 -5.07 -15.21
N GLU A 427 -25.29 -5.47 -14.79
CA GLU A 427 -25.96 -4.90 -13.61
C GLU A 427 -25.17 -5.17 -12.34
N GLU A 428 -24.65 -6.39 -12.16
CA GLU A 428 -23.77 -6.74 -11.04
C GLU A 428 -22.50 -5.88 -11.03
N SER A 429 -21.86 -5.71 -12.19
CA SER A 429 -20.67 -4.86 -12.31
C SER A 429 -20.98 -3.40 -12.01
N LYS A 430 -22.12 -2.87 -12.42
CA LYS A 430 -22.55 -1.49 -12.08
C LYS A 430 -22.85 -1.33 -10.60
N ARG A 431 -23.45 -2.31 -9.95
CA ARG A 431 -23.67 -2.31 -8.48
C ARG A 431 -22.32 -2.31 -7.72
N GLU A 432 -21.36 -3.14 -8.16
CA GLU A 432 -20.00 -3.15 -7.57
C GLU A 432 -19.33 -1.78 -7.73
N LEU A 433 -19.46 -1.13 -8.88
CA LEU A 433 -18.90 0.20 -9.11
C LEU A 433 -19.49 1.25 -8.16
N ILE A 434 -20.79 1.26 -7.96
CA ILE A 434 -21.47 2.18 -7.03
C ILE A 434 -20.95 1.96 -5.59
N SER A 435 -20.80 0.71 -5.15
CA SER A 435 -20.26 0.37 -3.83
C SER A 435 -18.83 0.87 -3.65
N LEU A 436 -17.97 0.68 -4.66
CA LEU A 436 -16.58 1.17 -4.61
C LEU A 436 -16.49 2.70 -4.61
N LEU A 437 -17.33 3.39 -5.36
CA LEU A 437 -17.40 4.86 -5.38
C LEU A 437 -17.87 5.41 -4.02
N SER A 438 -18.84 4.76 -3.37
CA SER A 438 -19.28 5.12 -2.02
C SER A 438 -18.16 4.92 -1.00
N ARG A 439 -17.43 3.80 -1.09
CA ARG A 439 -16.28 3.52 -0.23
C ARG A 439 -15.14 4.51 -0.44
N LEU A 440 -14.87 4.88 -1.70
CA LEU A 440 -13.88 5.90 -2.04
C LEU A 440 -14.21 7.24 -1.36
N LYS A 441 -15.45 7.70 -1.47
CA LYS A 441 -15.92 8.94 -0.85
C LYS A 441 -15.83 8.90 0.69
N GLU A 442 -16.17 7.76 1.30
CA GLU A 442 -16.04 7.56 2.75
C GLU A 442 -14.57 7.64 3.21
N LEU A 443 -13.64 7.04 2.47
CA LEU A 443 -12.22 7.09 2.80
C LEU A 443 -11.61 8.47 2.55
N GLU A 444 -12.04 9.18 1.51
CA GLU A 444 -11.63 10.56 1.26
C GLU A 444 -12.08 11.51 2.38
N SER A 445 -13.28 11.29 2.95
CA SER A 445 -13.75 12.05 4.10
C SER A 445 -13.07 11.68 5.43
N LYS A 446 -12.52 10.47 5.53
CA LYS A 446 -11.74 9.99 6.69
C LYS A 446 -10.24 10.25 6.56
N ALA A 447 -9.77 10.72 5.39
CA ALA A 447 -8.41 11.23 5.29
C ALA A 447 -8.23 12.30 6.38
N PRO A 448 -7.15 12.22 7.19
CA PRO A 448 -7.01 13.08 8.35
C PRO A 448 -7.15 14.54 7.90
N GLU A 449 -8.30 15.12 8.21
CA GLU A 449 -8.47 16.55 8.10
C GLU A 449 -7.37 17.26 8.89
N PRO A 450 -6.87 18.36 8.40
CA PRO A 450 -6.01 19.22 9.21
C PRO A 450 -6.80 19.52 10.49
N LEU A 451 -6.33 18.98 11.63
CA LEU A 451 -6.92 19.32 12.92
C LEU A 451 -6.85 20.85 13.06
N GLY A 452 -8.01 21.48 13.07
CA GLY A 452 -8.14 22.88 13.46
C GLY A 452 -7.41 23.09 14.78
N ILE A 453 -6.90 24.29 14.97
CA ILE A 453 -6.17 24.75 16.16
C ILE A 453 -6.95 24.29 17.40
N ILE A 454 -6.50 23.23 18.06
CA ILE A 454 -7.00 22.88 19.39
C ILE A 454 -6.21 23.75 20.35
N SER A 455 -6.80 24.90 20.69
CA SER A 455 -6.37 25.67 21.84
C SER A 455 -6.51 24.81 23.08
N GLY A 456 -5.38 24.41 23.68
CA GLY A 456 -5.22 23.95 25.06
C GLY A 456 -6.26 22.98 25.63
N GLY A 457 -6.53 21.87 24.97
CA GLY A 457 -7.37 20.81 25.47
C GLY A 457 -6.73 19.44 25.24
N GLU A 458 -6.83 18.56 26.21
CA GLU A 458 -6.36 17.19 26.11
C GLU A 458 -6.89 16.52 24.83
N LEU A 459 -5.98 16.01 23.99
CA LEU A 459 -6.33 15.26 22.80
C LEU A 459 -7.17 14.04 23.19
N PRO A 460 -8.35 13.81 22.62
CA PRO A 460 -9.00 12.53 22.75
C PRO A 460 -8.19 11.50 21.95
N VAL A 461 -7.32 10.80 22.65
CA VAL A 461 -6.61 9.62 22.11
C VAL A 461 -7.63 8.47 22.09
N GLN A 462 -8.48 8.45 21.08
CA GLN A 462 -9.19 7.24 20.71
C GLN A 462 -9.28 7.16 19.20
N ALA A 463 -8.34 6.40 18.60
CA ALA A 463 -8.70 5.67 17.40
C ALA A 463 -9.85 4.73 17.78
N PRO A 464 -10.93 4.60 16.97
CA PRO A 464 -12.00 3.68 17.28
C PRO A 464 -11.40 2.29 17.43
N ALA A 465 -11.49 1.73 18.64
CA ALA A 465 -11.18 0.33 18.84
C ALA A 465 -12.08 -0.45 17.88
N LYS A 466 -11.48 -1.23 16.98
CA LYS A 466 -12.24 -2.23 16.24
C LYS A 466 -13.02 -3.01 17.27
N PRO A 467 -14.33 -3.23 17.08
CA PRO A 467 -15.13 -3.96 18.05
C PRO A 467 -14.41 -5.27 18.38
N ARG A 468 -14.16 -5.51 19.66
CA ARG A 468 -13.58 -6.78 20.11
C ARG A 468 -14.46 -7.87 19.53
N ARG A 469 -13.90 -8.74 18.69
CA ARG A 469 -14.61 -9.93 18.23
C ARG A 469 -15.12 -10.64 19.47
N ALA A 470 -16.42 -10.88 19.50
CA ALA A 470 -17.01 -11.62 20.60
C ALA A 470 -16.38 -13.02 20.63
N TRP A 471 -16.22 -13.61 21.83
CA TRP A 471 -15.53 -14.89 22.00
C TRP A 471 -16.10 -16.01 21.12
N TYR A 472 -17.38 -15.94 20.79
CA TYR A 472 -18.09 -16.92 19.97
C TYR A 472 -17.82 -16.77 18.46
N GLU A 473 -17.32 -15.64 17.97
CA GLU A 473 -17.02 -15.44 16.53
C GLU A 473 -15.88 -16.31 16.02
N SER A 474 -15.09 -16.91 16.90
CA SER A 474 -14.08 -17.92 16.54
C SER A 474 -14.67 -19.29 16.23
N PHE A 475 -15.93 -19.53 16.56
CA PHE A 475 -16.69 -20.78 16.35
C PHE A 475 -17.71 -20.62 15.21
N ARG A 476 -18.42 -21.69 14.86
CA ARG A 476 -19.65 -21.58 14.06
C ARG A 476 -20.76 -21.14 14.99
N TRP A 477 -21.46 -20.08 14.66
CA TRP A 477 -22.51 -19.55 15.51
C TRP A 477 -23.69 -19.02 14.69
N PHE A 478 -24.87 -19.03 15.29
CA PHE A 478 -26.07 -18.37 14.76
C PHE A 478 -27.00 -18.02 15.93
N LEU A 479 -27.93 -17.11 15.66
CA LEU A 479 -29.02 -16.82 16.58
C LEU A 479 -30.25 -17.65 16.20
N SER A 480 -30.84 -18.35 17.14
CA SER A 480 -32.12 -19.04 16.94
C SER A 480 -33.26 -18.04 16.73
N SER A 481 -34.42 -18.53 16.25
CA SER A 481 -35.65 -17.73 16.14
C SER A 481 -36.07 -17.07 17.44
N ASP A 482 -35.71 -17.67 18.58
CA ASP A 482 -36.03 -17.19 19.93
C ASP A 482 -34.93 -16.28 20.51
N GLY A 483 -33.92 -15.87 19.67
CA GLY A 483 -32.86 -14.96 20.06
C GLY A 483 -31.72 -15.58 20.89
N LEU A 484 -31.64 -16.93 20.99
CA LEU A 484 -30.58 -17.62 21.73
C LEU A 484 -29.33 -17.79 20.83
N LEU A 485 -28.16 -17.50 21.40
CA LEU A 485 -26.88 -17.70 20.71
C LEU A 485 -26.50 -19.19 20.75
N VAL A 486 -26.45 -19.81 19.58
CA VAL A 486 -25.97 -21.20 19.42
C VAL A 486 -24.55 -21.18 18.87
N VAL A 487 -23.63 -21.87 19.56
CA VAL A 487 -22.20 -21.94 19.19
C VAL A 487 -21.79 -23.41 19.04
N ALA A 488 -21.12 -23.73 17.94
CA ALA A 488 -20.62 -25.07 17.64
C ALA A 488 -19.13 -25.06 17.28
N GLY A 489 -18.42 -26.13 17.62
CA GLY A 489 -17.03 -26.32 17.21
C GLY A 489 -16.89 -26.37 15.68
N LYS A 490 -15.72 -25.98 15.16
CA LYS A 490 -15.41 -26.06 13.72
C LYS A 490 -14.99 -27.46 13.27
N ASP A 491 -14.38 -28.20 14.18
CA ASP A 491 -13.91 -29.56 13.98
C ASP A 491 -14.24 -30.43 15.19
N ALA A 492 -14.45 -31.74 14.99
CA ALA A 492 -14.52 -32.69 16.07
C ALA A 492 -13.09 -32.95 16.58
N ALA A 493 -12.79 -32.49 17.80
CA ALA A 493 -11.59 -32.87 18.53
C ALA A 493 -11.94 -33.97 19.54
#